data_37ef4bf7daf65d1ed0857dff848bc68f
#
_entry.id   37ef4bf7daf65d1ed0857dff848bc68f
#
_cell.length_a   1.000
_cell.length_b   1.000
_cell.length_c   1.000
_cell.angle_alpha   90.00
_cell.angle_beta   90.00
_cell.angle_gamma   90.00
#
_symmetry.space_group_name_H-M   'P 1'
#
loop_
_entity.id
_entity.type
_entity.pdbx_description
1 polymer ?
#
loop_
_entity_poly.entity_id
_entity_poly.type
_entity_poly.pdbx_seq_one_letter_code
_entity_poly.pdbx_strand_id
1 'polypeptide(L)'
;MPRATDPGKRTELLDKVVHHLEHHGLAGLSLSPLAEAVGTSKRMLLYYFGSRENLLAQALAASRPDAEAMFGTVHDAAGLHSAARALWEAITVGRQRGLVRMLLQLLSLATTQPEPYGALAADAVEVMVGPIAAAYVRLGHAERDARVRATLLVSGLRGLCQDRLVTGDTDRIDAAAHRLIEDATSPAG
;
A
#
# COMPACT_ATOMS: atom_id res chain seq x y z
N MET A 1 -38.23 -1.14 -3.28
CA MET A 1 -37.10 -0.63 -4.11
C MET A 1 -35.93 -0.35 -3.20
N PRO A 2 -34.74 -0.97 -3.36
CA PRO A 2 -33.57 -0.58 -2.59
C PRO A 2 -33.24 0.87 -2.98
N ARG A 3 -33.11 1.72 -1.98
CA ARG A 3 -32.72 3.13 -2.17
C ARG A 3 -31.28 3.11 -2.71
N ALA A 4 -31.06 3.73 -3.88
CA ALA A 4 -29.71 3.82 -4.45
C ALA A 4 -28.76 4.41 -3.39
N THR A 5 -27.62 3.75 -3.21
CA THR A 5 -26.56 4.23 -2.31
C THR A 5 -26.10 5.60 -2.79
N ASP A 6 -26.15 6.59 -1.92
CA ASP A 6 -25.63 7.94 -2.21
C ASP A 6 -24.09 7.86 -2.37
N PRO A 7 -23.56 8.07 -3.60
CA PRO A 7 -22.12 7.94 -3.85
C PRO A 7 -21.29 8.98 -3.07
N GLY A 8 -21.83 10.19 -2.90
CA GLY A 8 -21.15 11.27 -2.17
C GLY A 8 -20.97 10.92 -0.69
N LYS A 9 -22.03 10.40 -0.08
CA LYS A 9 -21.97 9.95 1.33
C LYS A 9 -21.04 8.77 1.53
N ARG A 10 -20.96 7.86 0.56
CA ARG A 10 -20.05 6.72 0.59
C ARG A 10 -18.58 7.18 0.56
N THR A 11 -18.24 8.11 -0.34
CA THR A 11 -16.90 8.70 -0.43
C THR A 11 -16.52 9.43 0.85
N GLU A 12 -17.39 10.31 1.37
CA GLU A 12 -17.16 11.01 2.64
C GLU A 12 -16.87 10.05 3.82
N LEU A 13 -17.64 8.96 3.90
CA LEU A 13 -17.43 7.95 4.94
C LEU A 13 -16.11 7.20 4.75
N LEU A 14 -15.74 6.87 3.50
CA LEU A 14 -14.47 6.21 3.21
C LEU A 14 -13.29 7.10 3.62
N ASP A 15 -13.32 8.39 3.30
CA ASP A 15 -12.27 9.36 3.65
C ASP A 15 -12.10 9.46 5.17
N LYS A 16 -13.21 9.51 5.93
CA LYS A 16 -13.17 9.52 7.39
C LYS A 16 -12.60 8.22 7.97
N VAL A 17 -12.95 7.08 7.38
CA VAL A 17 -12.42 5.77 7.77
C VAL A 17 -10.91 5.70 7.50
N VAL A 18 -10.47 6.11 6.31
CA VAL A 18 -9.05 6.19 5.95
C VAL A 18 -8.30 7.04 6.97
N HIS A 19 -8.76 8.27 7.21
CA HIS A 19 -8.13 9.17 8.17
C HIS A 19 -8.04 8.56 9.59
N HIS A 20 -9.10 7.90 10.05
CA HIS A 20 -9.09 7.21 11.35
C HIS A 20 -8.06 6.08 11.38
N LEU A 21 -8.02 5.23 10.35
CA LEU A 21 -7.11 4.08 10.28
C LEU A 21 -5.64 4.48 10.13
N GLU A 22 -5.34 5.57 9.44
CA GLU A 22 -3.98 6.12 9.33
C GLU A 22 -3.40 6.52 10.70
N HIS A 23 -4.24 6.99 11.61
CA HIS A 23 -3.84 7.44 12.93
C HIS A 23 -3.85 6.33 14.00
N HIS A 24 -4.85 5.44 13.95
CA HIS A 24 -5.10 4.43 14.98
C HIS A 24 -4.67 3.02 14.57
N GLY A 25 -4.44 2.77 13.26
CA GLY A 25 -4.07 1.45 12.74
C GLY A 25 -5.21 0.44 12.73
N LEU A 26 -4.85 -0.84 12.51
CA LEU A 26 -5.80 -1.96 12.43
C LEU A 26 -5.91 -2.78 13.74
N ALA A 27 -5.05 -2.53 14.72
CA ALA A 27 -5.02 -3.33 15.94
C ALA A 27 -6.34 -3.20 16.71
N GLY A 28 -7.00 -4.33 16.98
CA GLY A 28 -8.27 -4.32 17.69
C GLY A 28 -9.46 -3.71 16.94
N LEU A 29 -9.32 -3.45 15.63
CA LEU A 29 -10.36 -2.80 14.84
C LEU A 29 -11.69 -3.55 14.91
N SER A 30 -12.70 -2.88 15.44
CA SER A 30 -14.10 -3.33 15.47
C SER A 30 -14.97 -2.28 14.76
N LEU A 31 -15.99 -2.73 14.02
CA LEU A 31 -16.86 -1.82 13.26
C LEU A 31 -17.67 -0.88 14.14
N SER A 32 -18.00 -1.25 15.39
CA SER A 32 -18.81 -0.39 16.26
C SER A 32 -18.02 0.84 16.75
N PRO A 33 -16.82 0.70 17.35
CA PRO A 33 -15.98 1.85 17.70
C PRO A 33 -15.57 2.68 16.47
N LEU A 34 -15.26 2.03 15.34
CA LEU A 34 -14.94 2.74 14.10
C LEU A 34 -16.13 3.61 13.64
N ALA A 35 -17.33 3.04 13.62
CA ALA A 35 -18.53 3.76 13.21
C ALA A 35 -18.80 4.99 14.09
N GLU A 36 -18.65 4.86 15.40
CA GLU A 36 -18.77 5.96 16.35
C GLU A 36 -17.71 7.04 16.08
N ALA A 37 -16.45 6.65 15.89
CA ALA A 37 -15.36 7.58 15.63
C ALA A 37 -15.54 8.38 14.32
N VAL A 38 -16.16 7.78 13.28
CA VAL A 38 -16.42 8.47 12.00
C VAL A 38 -17.81 9.11 11.91
N GLY A 39 -18.56 9.13 13.01
CA GLY A 39 -19.87 9.79 13.10
C GLY A 39 -21.00 9.08 12.35
N THR A 40 -21.00 7.73 12.37
CA THR A 40 -22.03 6.90 11.73
C THR A 40 -22.39 5.69 12.59
N SER A 41 -23.17 4.75 12.06
CA SER A 41 -23.48 3.50 12.73
C SER A 41 -22.83 2.29 12.03
N LYS A 42 -22.57 1.20 12.78
CA LYS A 42 -22.12 -0.09 12.23
C LYS A 42 -23.01 -0.55 11.06
N ARG A 43 -24.34 -0.37 11.19
CA ARG A 43 -25.30 -0.72 10.14
C ARG A 43 -25.05 0.09 8.85
N MET A 44 -24.73 1.37 8.97
CA MET A 44 -24.45 2.24 7.82
C MET A 44 -23.11 1.88 7.17
N LEU A 45 -22.06 1.55 7.95
CA LEU A 45 -20.81 1.04 7.38
C LEU A 45 -21.05 -0.24 6.58
N LEU A 46 -21.78 -1.20 7.15
CA LEU A 46 -22.13 -2.44 6.44
C LEU A 46 -23.03 -2.20 5.22
N TYR A 47 -23.92 -1.21 5.27
CA TYR A 47 -24.77 -0.84 4.14
C TYR A 47 -23.94 -0.31 2.96
N TYR A 48 -22.94 0.56 3.21
CA TYR A 48 -22.12 1.16 2.15
C TYR A 48 -20.98 0.25 1.67
N PHE A 49 -20.41 -0.57 2.54
CA PHE A 49 -19.19 -1.31 2.26
C PHE A 49 -19.34 -2.84 2.27
N GLY A 50 -20.51 -3.35 2.68
CA GLY A 50 -20.84 -4.78 2.69
C GLY A 50 -20.24 -5.52 3.89
N SER A 51 -18.91 -5.59 3.99
CA SER A 51 -18.20 -6.25 5.07
C SER A 51 -17.08 -5.38 5.64
N ARG A 52 -16.52 -5.81 6.78
CA ARG A 52 -15.34 -5.18 7.39
C ARG A 52 -14.13 -5.31 6.48
N GLU A 53 -13.94 -6.48 5.89
CA GLU A 53 -12.83 -6.81 4.99
C GLU A 53 -12.89 -5.94 3.73
N ASN A 54 -14.08 -5.78 3.17
CA ASN A 54 -14.32 -4.93 2.00
C ASN A 54 -14.09 -3.44 2.31
N LEU A 55 -14.47 -2.98 3.50
CA LEU A 55 -14.16 -1.63 3.96
C LEU A 55 -12.65 -1.42 4.07
N LEU A 56 -11.91 -2.38 4.65
CA LEU A 56 -10.46 -2.31 4.75
C LEU A 56 -9.78 -2.34 3.37
N ALA A 57 -10.25 -3.19 2.45
CA ALA A 57 -9.76 -3.24 1.08
C ALA A 57 -9.88 -1.88 0.39
N GLN A 58 -11.04 -1.24 0.53
CA GLN A 58 -11.31 0.08 -0.06
C GLN A 58 -10.50 1.18 0.61
N ALA A 59 -10.32 1.14 1.93
CA ALA A 59 -9.50 2.11 2.65
C ALA A 59 -8.02 2.01 2.22
N LEU A 60 -7.48 0.80 2.10
CA LEU A 60 -6.13 0.56 1.59
C LEU A 60 -5.99 1.05 0.14
N ALA A 61 -6.98 0.74 -0.72
CA ALA A 61 -6.96 1.14 -2.12
C ALA A 61 -7.01 2.67 -2.29
N ALA A 62 -7.78 3.37 -1.46
CA ALA A 62 -7.92 4.83 -1.53
C ALA A 62 -6.66 5.60 -1.11
N SER A 63 -5.80 4.99 -0.29
CA SER A 63 -4.62 5.66 0.29
C SER A 63 -3.29 5.24 -0.35
N ARG A 64 -3.27 4.16 -1.14
CA ARG A 64 -2.03 3.62 -1.71
C ARG A 64 -1.43 4.55 -2.78
N PRO A 65 -0.09 4.52 -2.97
CA PRO A 65 0.53 5.12 -4.14
C PRO A 65 -0.04 4.52 -5.43
N ASP A 66 -0.24 5.34 -6.42
CA ASP A 66 -0.64 4.87 -7.75
C ASP A 66 0.62 4.34 -8.48
N ALA A 67 0.91 3.06 -8.28
CA ALA A 67 2.08 2.42 -8.88
C ALA A 67 1.99 2.39 -10.41
N GLU A 68 0.78 2.27 -10.98
CA GLU A 68 0.59 2.30 -12.43
C GLU A 68 0.96 3.68 -13.00
N ALA A 69 0.49 4.77 -12.37
CA ALA A 69 0.86 6.12 -12.78
C ALA A 69 2.37 6.39 -12.59
N MET A 70 2.97 5.87 -11.51
CA MET A 70 4.40 6.09 -11.21
C MET A 70 5.33 5.32 -12.15
N PHE A 71 5.01 4.08 -12.45
CA PHE A 71 5.89 3.18 -13.21
C PHE A 71 5.44 2.96 -14.66
N GLY A 72 4.20 3.31 -15.02
CA GLY A 72 3.63 3.07 -16.36
C GLY A 72 4.35 3.81 -17.50
N THR A 73 4.98 4.94 -17.20
CA THR A 73 5.72 5.76 -18.17
C THR A 73 7.24 5.55 -18.16
N VAL A 74 7.72 4.56 -17.40
CA VAL A 74 9.15 4.24 -17.32
C VAL A 74 9.60 3.57 -18.62
N HIS A 75 10.64 4.16 -19.27
CA HIS A 75 11.21 3.68 -20.53
C HIS A 75 12.73 3.50 -20.49
N ASP A 76 13.39 3.89 -19.40
CA ASP A 76 14.84 3.74 -19.21
C ASP A 76 15.18 3.52 -17.71
N ALA A 77 16.43 3.20 -17.45
CA ALA A 77 16.94 2.96 -16.09
C ALA A 77 16.84 4.21 -15.20
N ALA A 78 17.04 5.40 -15.77
CA ALA A 78 16.96 6.66 -15.02
C ALA A 78 15.51 6.95 -14.59
N GLY A 79 14.53 6.69 -15.46
CA GLY A 79 13.11 6.77 -15.14
C GLY A 79 12.69 5.77 -14.07
N LEU A 80 13.20 4.52 -14.13
CA LEU A 80 12.97 3.52 -13.11
C LEU A 80 13.51 3.95 -11.75
N HIS A 81 14.76 4.47 -11.74
CA HIS A 81 15.39 5.00 -10.54
C HIS A 81 14.57 6.15 -9.92
N SER A 82 14.15 7.11 -10.75
CA SER A 82 13.35 8.25 -10.31
C SER A 82 12.00 7.82 -9.74
N ALA A 83 11.31 6.88 -10.39
CA ALA A 83 10.03 6.33 -9.91
C ALA A 83 10.19 5.58 -8.58
N ALA A 84 11.25 4.78 -8.42
CA ALA A 84 11.54 4.07 -7.17
C ALA A 84 11.87 5.04 -6.02
N ARG A 85 12.60 6.12 -6.27
CA ARG A 85 12.84 7.18 -5.30
C ARG A 85 11.55 7.92 -4.91
N ALA A 86 10.73 8.28 -5.89
CA ALA A 86 9.44 8.92 -5.63
C ALA A 86 8.52 8.01 -4.79
N LEU A 87 8.53 6.70 -5.03
CA LEU A 87 7.83 5.74 -4.20
C LEU A 87 8.35 5.76 -2.76
N TRP A 88 9.67 5.75 -2.55
CA TRP A 88 10.27 5.82 -1.21
C TRP A 88 9.84 7.09 -0.47
N GLU A 89 9.91 8.24 -1.11
CA GLU A 89 9.48 9.52 -0.55
C GLU A 89 7.98 9.52 -0.21
N ALA A 90 7.13 9.00 -1.11
CA ALA A 90 5.69 8.92 -0.90
C ALA A 90 5.33 8.12 0.37
N ILE A 91 5.99 6.97 0.61
CA ILE A 91 5.68 6.07 1.72
C ILE A 91 6.38 6.45 3.04
N THR A 92 7.41 7.29 3.02
CA THR A 92 8.18 7.64 4.23
C THR A 92 7.90 9.05 4.75
N VAL A 93 7.76 10.03 3.86
CA VAL A 93 7.58 11.45 4.21
C VAL A 93 6.21 11.94 3.76
N GLY A 94 5.68 11.41 2.67
CA GLY A 94 4.44 11.83 2.03
C GLY A 94 3.18 11.42 2.79
N ARG A 95 2.04 11.67 2.12
CA ARG A 95 0.70 11.39 2.65
C ARG A 95 0.44 9.90 2.89
N GLN A 96 1.17 9.00 2.21
CA GLN A 96 1.01 7.55 2.33
C GLN A 96 1.74 6.93 3.55
N ARG A 97 2.41 7.73 4.39
CA ARG A 97 3.10 7.24 5.60
C ARG A 97 2.16 6.47 6.55
N GLY A 98 0.94 6.95 6.73
CA GLY A 98 -0.09 6.27 7.53
C GLY A 98 -0.50 4.92 6.95
N LEU A 99 -0.63 4.87 5.61
CA LEU A 99 -0.97 3.66 4.87
C LEU A 99 0.05 2.52 5.06
N VAL A 100 1.36 2.84 5.04
CA VAL A 100 2.40 1.79 5.19
C VAL A 100 2.25 1.08 6.53
N ARG A 101 1.96 1.81 7.60
CA ARG A 101 1.68 1.20 8.92
C ARG A 101 0.49 0.25 8.86
N MET A 102 -0.60 0.67 8.21
CA MET A 102 -1.80 -0.14 8.03
C MET A 102 -1.52 -1.38 7.17
N LEU A 103 -0.75 -1.24 6.09
CA LEU A 103 -0.31 -2.36 5.24
C LEU A 103 0.52 -3.37 6.02
N LEU A 104 1.52 -2.93 6.80
CA LEU A 104 2.37 -3.81 7.61
C LEU A 104 1.54 -4.60 8.64
N GLN A 105 0.55 -3.95 9.26
CA GLN A 105 -0.38 -4.62 10.17
C GLN A 105 -1.25 -5.65 9.45
N LEU A 106 -1.78 -5.33 8.26
CA LEU A 106 -2.55 -6.26 7.45
C LEU A 106 -1.71 -7.48 7.06
N LEU A 107 -0.48 -7.27 6.57
CA LEU A 107 0.43 -8.36 6.21
C LEU A 107 0.73 -9.28 7.41
N SER A 108 0.97 -8.68 8.59
CA SER A 108 1.17 -9.44 9.83
C SER A 108 -0.08 -10.25 10.21
N LEU A 109 -1.28 -9.66 10.13
CA LEU A 109 -2.54 -10.37 10.38
C LEU A 109 -2.74 -11.53 9.41
N ALA A 110 -2.44 -11.34 8.13
CA ALA A 110 -2.59 -12.37 7.11
C ALA A 110 -1.70 -13.60 7.34
N THR A 111 -0.54 -13.45 8.00
CA THR A 111 0.33 -14.60 8.33
C THR A 111 -0.23 -15.47 9.45
N THR A 112 -1.01 -14.90 10.36
CA THR A 112 -1.59 -15.61 11.52
C THR A 112 -3.07 -15.93 11.36
N GLN A 113 -3.76 -15.16 10.51
CA GLN A 113 -5.19 -15.28 10.22
C GLN A 113 -5.40 -15.19 8.69
N PRO A 114 -5.01 -16.23 7.93
CA PRO A 114 -5.15 -16.22 6.47
C PRO A 114 -6.60 -16.00 6.03
N GLU A 115 -7.56 -16.49 6.76
CA GLU A 115 -8.96 -16.10 6.66
C GLU A 115 -9.31 -15.10 7.78
N PRO A 116 -9.76 -13.87 7.45
CA PRO A 116 -10.19 -13.33 6.14
C PRO A 116 -9.14 -12.44 5.44
N TYR A 117 -7.91 -12.36 5.91
CA TYR A 117 -6.96 -11.32 5.48
C TYR A 117 -6.03 -11.72 4.32
N GLY A 118 -5.87 -13.03 4.04
CA GLY A 118 -4.87 -13.52 3.08
C GLY A 118 -5.06 -12.99 1.67
N ALA A 119 -6.28 -13.07 1.12
CA ALA A 119 -6.56 -12.55 -0.22
C ALA A 119 -6.30 -11.03 -0.30
N LEU A 120 -6.78 -10.28 0.69
CA LEU A 120 -6.59 -8.82 0.74
C LEU A 120 -5.09 -8.44 0.82
N ALA A 121 -4.32 -9.18 1.59
CA ALA A 121 -2.88 -8.96 1.73
C ALA A 121 -2.13 -9.31 0.44
N ALA A 122 -2.51 -10.40 -0.23
CA ALA A 122 -1.95 -10.79 -1.52
C ALA A 122 -2.21 -9.73 -2.60
N ASP A 123 -3.45 -9.25 -2.70
CA ASP A 123 -3.82 -8.17 -3.63
C ASP A 123 -3.05 -6.88 -3.34
N ALA A 124 -2.89 -6.52 -2.06
CA ALA A 124 -2.14 -5.33 -1.68
C ALA A 124 -0.65 -5.41 -2.05
N VAL A 125 -0.06 -6.61 -2.07
CA VAL A 125 1.31 -6.84 -2.58
C VAL A 125 1.35 -6.77 -4.10
N GLU A 126 0.44 -7.47 -4.78
CA GLU A 126 0.42 -7.58 -6.25
C GLU A 126 0.25 -6.23 -6.95
N VAL A 127 -0.57 -5.37 -6.41
CA VAL A 127 -0.80 -4.01 -6.93
C VAL A 127 0.48 -3.17 -7.02
N MET A 128 1.49 -3.45 -6.19
CA MET A 128 2.80 -2.79 -6.27
C MET A 128 3.77 -3.56 -7.15
N VAL A 129 3.78 -4.88 -7.05
CA VAL A 129 4.72 -5.74 -7.79
C VAL A 129 4.43 -5.73 -9.29
N GLY A 130 3.16 -5.80 -9.69
CA GLY A 130 2.75 -5.90 -11.10
C GLY A 130 3.25 -4.74 -11.96
N PRO A 131 2.93 -3.48 -11.66
CA PRO A 131 3.38 -2.31 -12.44
C PRO A 131 4.91 -2.16 -12.50
N ILE A 132 5.60 -2.47 -11.40
CA ILE A 132 7.07 -2.43 -11.35
C ILE A 132 7.68 -3.54 -12.21
N ALA A 133 7.12 -4.76 -12.17
CA ALA A 133 7.55 -5.85 -13.04
C ALA A 133 7.33 -5.49 -14.53
N ALA A 134 6.18 -4.90 -14.86
CA ALA A 134 5.91 -4.41 -16.20
C ALA A 134 6.93 -3.34 -16.66
N ALA A 135 7.40 -2.46 -15.76
CA ALA A 135 8.46 -1.52 -16.05
C ALA A 135 9.77 -2.23 -16.39
N TYR A 136 10.18 -3.25 -15.62
CA TYR A 136 11.37 -4.05 -15.93
C TYR A 136 11.25 -4.78 -17.27
N VAL A 137 10.07 -5.30 -17.61
CA VAL A 137 9.82 -5.93 -18.93
C VAL A 137 10.03 -4.92 -20.06
N ARG A 138 9.52 -3.69 -19.93
CA ARG A 138 9.75 -2.62 -20.92
C ARG A 138 11.23 -2.27 -21.07
N LEU A 139 12.03 -2.46 -20.03
CA LEU A 139 13.49 -2.27 -20.05
C LEU A 139 14.26 -3.48 -20.63
N GLY A 140 13.55 -4.51 -21.11
CA GLY A 140 14.15 -5.66 -21.78
C GLY A 140 14.42 -6.87 -20.89
N HIS A 141 14.01 -6.85 -19.62
CA HIS A 141 14.13 -8.03 -18.75
C HIS A 141 13.08 -9.09 -19.11
N ALA A 142 13.46 -10.38 -19.02
CA ALA A 142 12.50 -11.46 -19.13
C ALA A 142 11.45 -11.41 -18.02
N GLU A 143 10.19 -11.76 -18.30
CA GLU A 143 9.06 -11.64 -17.35
C GLU A 143 9.36 -12.22 -15.96
N ARG A 144 9.99 -13.41 -15.94
CA ARG A 144 10.34 -14.08 -14.68
C ARG A 144 11.36 -13.27 -13.86
N ASP A 145 12.40 -12.74 -14.51
CA ASP A 145 13.43 -11.91 -13.87
C ASP A 145 12.84 -10.56 -13.44
N ALA A 146 12.06 -9.93 -14.30
CA ALA A 146 11.33 -8.68 -14.00
C ALA A 146 10.49 -8.81 -12.72
N ARG A 147 9.76 -9.90 -12.58
CA ARG A 147 8.95 -10.15 -11.39
C ARG A 147 9.80 -10.38 -10.13
N VAL A 148 10.93 -11.08 -10.25
CA VAL A 148 11.88 -11.24 -9.13
C VAL A 148 12.44 -9.89 -8.69
N ARG A 149 12.90 -9.06 -9.64
CA ARG A 149 13.43 -7.71 -9.37
C ARG A 149 12.39 -6.81 -8.71
N ALA A 150 11.17 -6.79 -9.23
CA ALA A 150 10.06 -6.05 -8.64
C ALA A 150 9.75 -6.52 -7.20
N THR A 151 9.75 -7.82 -6.97
CA THR A 151 9.54 -8.40 -5.63
C THR A 151 10.65 -7.99 -4.66
N LEU A 152 11.91 -8.03 -5.08
CA LEU A 152 13.05 -7.61 -4.25
C LEU A 152 12.95 -6.13 -3.89
N LEU A 153 12.67 -5.26 -4.86
CA LEU A 153 12.51 -3.83 -4.63
C LEU A 153 11.36 -3.53 -3.66
N VAL A 154 10.15 -4.04 -3.94
CA VAL A 154 8.96 -3.79 -3.11
C VAL A 154 9.14 -4.35 -1.70
N SER A 155 9.66 -5.58 -1.58
CA SER A 155 9.86 -6.22 -0.27
C SER A 155 10.98 -5.55 0.53
N GLY A 156 12.05 -5.13 -0.14
CA GLY A 156 13.15 -4.38 0.48
C GLY A 156 12.68 -3.02 1.00
N LEU A 157 12.02 -2.20 0.17
CA LEU A 157 11.50 -0.90 0.60
C LEU A 157 10.49 -1.03 1.74
N ARG A 158 9.61 -2.04 1.69
CA ARG A 158 8.65 -2.32 2.76
C ARG A 158 9.34 -2.71 4.08
N GLY A 159 10.38 -3.57 4.02
CA GLY A 159 11.17 -3.94 5.20
C GLY A 159 11.90 -2.75 5.80
N LEU A 160 12.49 -1.89 4.97
CA LEU A 160 13.12 -0.64 5.39
C LEU A 160 12.12 0.34 6.02
N CYS A 161 10.90 0.45 5.46
CA CYS A 161 9.83 1.23 6.10
C CYS A 161 9.49 0.68 7.49
N GLN A 162 9.41 -0.64 7.65
CA GLN A 162 9.15 -1.26 8.95
C GLN A 162 10.26 -0.94 9.95
N ASP A 163 11.53 -1.11 9.54
CA ASP A 163 12.68 -0.76 10.38
C ASP A 163 12.66 0.72 10.79
N ARG A 164 12.41 1.63 9.83
CA ARG A 164 12.26 3.08 10.08
C ARG A 164 11.18 3.39 11.11
N LEU A 165 10.04 2.71 11.05
CA LEU A 165 8.92 2.89 11.98
C LEU A 165 9.25 2.40 13.40
N VAL A 166 10.06 1.35 13.52
CA VAL A 166 10.41 0.71 14.79
C VAL A 166 11.59 1.39 15.45
N THR A 167 12.64 1.71 14.71
CA THR A 167 13.89 2.24 15.26
C THR A 167 13.95 3.76 15.31
N GLY A 168 13.25 4.45 14.41
CA GLY A 168 13.35 5.89 14.22
C GLY A 168 14.67 6.36 13.60
N ASP A 169 15.59 5.44 13.24
CA ASP A 169 16.89 5.74 12.63
C ASP A 169 16.72 6.06 11.14
N THR A 170 16.31 7.29 10.87
CA THR A 170 15.97 7.76 9.51
C THR A 170 17.18 7.78 8.60
N ASP A 171 18.33 8.23 9.08
CA ASP A 171 19.52 8.45 8.25
C ASP A 171 20.09 7.13 7.73
N ARG A 172 20.22 6.14 8.61
CA ARG A 172 20.66 4.79 8.24
C ARG A 172 19.71 4.14 7.24
N ILE A 173 18.41 4.26 7.50
CA ILE A 173 17.39 3.60 6.67
C ILE A 173 17.26 4.29 5.32
N ASP A 174 17.32 5.61 5.25
CA ASP A 174 17.27 6.34 3.98
C ASP A 174 18.51 6.02 3.12
N ALA A 175 19.70 5.92 3.73
CA ALA A 175 20.91 5.49 3.03
C ALA A 175 20.77 4.06 2.48
N ALA A 176 20.20 3.13 3.26
CA ALA A 176 19.95 1.75 2.83
C ALA A 176 18.92 1.67 1.69
N ALA A 177 17.85 2.49 1.75
CA ALA A 177 16.86 2.56 0.69
C ALA A 177 17.44 3.11 -0.62
N HIS A 178 18.26 4.15 -0.55
CA HIS A 178 18.95 4.69 -1.73
C HIS A 178 19.86 3.63 -2.36
N ARG A 179 20.63 2.90 -1.56
CA ARG A 179 21.50 1.82 -2.05
C ARG A 179 20.68 0.70 -2.69
N LEU A 180 19.59 0.25 -2.05
CA LEU A 180 18.68 -0.75 -2.61
C LEU A 180 18.14 -0.30 -3.98
N ILE A 181 17.72 0.97 -4.10
CA ILE A 181 17.18 1.53 -5.34
C ILE A 181 18.26 1.58 -6.42
N GLU A 182 19.48 2.04 -6.09
CA GLU A 182 20.61 2.06 -7.01
C GLU A 182 20.90 0.65 -7.56
N ASP A 183 21.02 -0.34 -6.68
CA ASP A 183 21.31 -1.72 -7.08
C ASP A 183 20.17 -2.33 -7.92
N ALA A 184 18.92 -2.05 -7.56
CA ALA A 184 17.74 -2.56 -8.27
C ALA A 184 17.57 -1.94 -9.66
N THR A 185 18.02 -0.70 -9.85
CA THR A 185 17.81 0.06 -11.10
C THR A 185 19.05 0.17 -11.99
N SER A 186 20.18 -0.42 -11.54
CA SER A 186 21.39 -0.52 -12.34
C SER A 186 21.14 -1.34 -13.61
N PRO A 187 21.68 -0.94 -14.77
CA PRO A 187 21.62 -1.73 -15.99
C PRO A 187 22.18 -3.15 -15.72
N ALA A 188 21.57 -4.16 -16.33
CA ALA A 188 22.13 -5.50 -16.32
C ALA A 188 23.49 -5.43 -17.03
N GLY A 189 24.57 -5.77 -16.31
CA GLY A 189 25.91 -5.90 -16.86
C GLY A 189 26.00 -7.05 -17.85
#